data_a4e6d13ccaacb1f9ceb2873b913e4cfd
#
_entry.id   a4e6d13ccaacb1f9ceb2873b913e4cfd
#
_cell.length_a   1.000
_cell.length_b   1.000
_cell.length_c   1.000
_cell.angle_alpha   90.00
_cell.angle_beta   90.00
_cell.angle_gamma   90.00
#
_symmetry.space_group_name_H-M   'P 1'
#
loop_
_entity.id
_entity.type
_entity.pdbx_description
1 polymer ?
#
loop_
_entity_poly.entity_id
_entity_poly.type
_entity_poly.pdbx_seq_one_letter_code
_entity_poly.pdbx_strand_id
1 'polypeptide(L)'
;MAPPSAGRSSLVRLRLLFCLVLLSACARSRATEESASLAFLREGQLVRELSRNQLGTPTPVSAWDPYYQKEKTFLAVPLAPVLLRGFAGHELRGNQLLLRAKDGYTVPIGADQLLQPGGYLAMADLSAGATRWEPIGPQQADPRPFYLFWTGADQRSLETHPRPWQLVAIELSRIEQRFPHILPSGLPTDDPAWQGLRVFAASCIRCHAMNREGGRVGPDLNVPMSIVEYRPVDQVRQYIVDPRRFRYGNMPAHPHLRSADLDALLAYFAAMKTRKFDPESAHATP
;
A
#
# COMPACT_ATOMS: atom_id res chain seq x y z
N MET A 1 34.61 17.10 62.87
CA MET A 1 34.81 16.80 61.44
C MET A 1 33.50 16.21 60.89
N ALA A 2 32.76 16.96 60.13
CA ALA A 2 31.50 16.53 59.48
C ALA A 2 31.78 16.17 58.03
N PRO A 3 31.18 15.11 57.46
CA PRO A 3 31.40 14.75 56.06
C PRO A 3 30.52 15.64 55.11
N PRO A 4 30.93 15.83 53.85
CA PRO A 4 30.28 16.74 52.93
C PRO A 4 29.00 16.11 52.32
N SER A 5 27.97 16.92 52.19
CA SER A 5 26.72 16.62 51.49
C SER A 5 26.91 16.74 49.98
N ALA A 6 27.09 15.64 49.29
CA ALA A 6 27.06 15.60 47.82
C ALA A 6 26.03 14.55 47.36
N GLY A 7 25.02 14.96 46.60
CA GLY A 7 24.14 13.97 45.97
C GLY A 7 22.77 14.37 45.48
N ARG A 8 22.33 15.64 45.58
CA ARG A 8 20.97 16.01 45.12
C ARG A 8 20.88 16.69 43.74
N SER A 9 21.97 17.15 43.18
CA SER A 9 21.95 17.90 41.92
C SER A 9 21.98 17.05 40.63
N SER A 10 22.50 15.83 40.67
CA SER A 10 22.63 14.96 39.50
C SER A 10 21.32 14.33 39.04
N LEU A 11 20.46 13.94 39.96
CA LEU A 11 19.17 13.30 39.69
C LEU A 11 18.15 14.28 39.05
N VAL A 12 18.20 15.55 39.44
CA VAL A 12 17.30 16.59 38.88
C VAL A 12 17.71 16.92 37.45
N ARG A 13 19.02 17.01 37.16
CA ARG A 13 19.53 17.24 35.81
C ARG A 13 19.22 16.09 34.84
N LEU A 14 19.29 14.84 35.30
CA LEU A 14 18.97 13.66 34.49
C LEU A 14 17.48 13.60 34.16
N ARG A 15 16.59 13.95 35.10
CA ARG A 15 15.14 14.00 34.87
C ARG A 15 14.73 15.11 33.91
N LEU A 16 15.38 16.30 33.98
CA LEU A 16 15.15 17.40 33.05
C LEU A 16 15.62 17.08 31.62
N LEU A 17 16.77 16.41 31.45
CA LEU A 17 17.22 15.95 30.13
C LEU A 17 16.27 14.90 29.53
N PHE A 18 15.75 13.97 30.31
CA PHE A 18 14.82 12.97 29.83
C PHE A 18 13.47 13.56 29.42
N CYS A 19 12.96 14.56 30.14
CA CYS A 19 11.75 15.30 29.74
C CYS A 19 11.96 16.15 28.49
N LEU A 20 13.14 16.76 28.29
CA LEU A 20 13.47 17.54 27.09
C LEU A 20 13.57 16.64 25.83
N VAL A 21 14.12 15.44 25.95
CA VAL A 21 14.20 14.47 24.85
C VAL A 21 12.80 13.97 24.47
N LEU A 22 11.94 13.69 25.45
CA LEU A 22 10.55 13.26 25.19
C LEU A 22 9.72 14.38 24.55
N LEU A 23 9.89 15.62 24.98
CA LEU A 23 9.20 16.77 24.38
C LEU A 23 9.69 17.03 22.95
N SER A 24 10.98 16.86 22.68
CA SER A 24 11.54 16.99 21.32
C SER A 24 11.07 15.88 20.37
N ALA A 25 10.88 14.66 20.86
CA ALA A 25 10.35 13.54 20.08
C ALA A 25 8.87 13.74 19.73
N CYS A 26 8.05 14.21 20.68
CA CYS A 26 6.64 14.55 20.44
C CYS A 26 6.50 15.75 19.47
N ALA A 27 7.35 16.77 19.57
CA ALA A 27 7.34 17.92 18.67
C ALA A 27 7.73 17.53 17.24
N ARG A 28 8.73 16.65 17.07
CA ARG A 28 9.11 16.12 15.76
C ARG A 28 8.02 15.26 15.13
N SER A 29 7.34 14.42 15.90
CA SER A 29 6.23 13.61 15.39
C SER A 29 5.06 14.47 14.92
N ARG A 30 4.74 15.54 15.63
CA ARG A 30 3.68 16.48 15.28
C ARG A 30 4.02 17.31 14.03
N ALA A 31 5.25 17.78 13.92
CA ALA A 31 5.73 18.53 12.75
C ALA A 31 5.71 17.67 11.47
N THR A 32 6.02 16.37 11.55
CA THR A 32 5.95 15.45 10.41
C THR A 32 4.52 15.12 10.00
N GLU A 33 3.57 15.11 10.89
CA GLU A 33 2.15 14.92 10.56
C GLU A 33 1.51 16.15 9.92
N GLU A 34 1.86 17.35 10.38
CA GLU A 34 1.39 18.60 9.78
C GLU A 34 1.97 18.84 8.38
N SER A 35 3.18 18.35 8.11
CA SER A 35 3.85 18.48 6.81
C SER A 35 3.47 17.38 5.80
N ALA A 36 2.63 16.43 6.18
CA ALA A 36 2.23 15.35 5.28
C ALA A 36 1.42 15.88 4.09
N SER A 37 1.77 15.42 2.89
CA SER A 37 1.08 15.72 1.65
C SER A 37 0.68 14.45 0.91
N LEU A 38 -0.32 14.58 0.05
CA LEU A 38 -0.76 13.53 -0.87
C LEU A 38 -0.49 14.00 -2.29
N ALA A 39 0.33 13.24 -3.01
CA ALA A 39 0.67 13.52 -4.40
C ALA A 39 -0.40 12.95 -5.35
N PHE A 40 -0.75 13.71 -6.37
CA PHE A 40 -1.62 13.30 -7.47
C PHE A 40 -0.79 13.30 -8.75
N LEU A 41 -0.70 12.13 -9.39
CA LEU A 41 0.11 11.94 -10.59
C LEU A 41 -0.77 11.54 -11.77
N ARG A 42 -0.30 11.84 -12.98
CA ARG A 42 -0.83 11.30 -14.23
C ARG A 42 0.32 10.74 -15.03
N GLU A 43 0.26 9.46 -15.35
CA GLU A 43 1.30 8.77 -16.15
C GLU A 43 2.73 9.03 -15.62
N GLY A 44 2.90 8.98 -14.29
CA GLY A 44 4.16 9.22 -13.61
C GLY A 44 4.52 10.69 -13.37
N GLN A 45 3.81 11.65 -13.98
CA GLN A 45 4.07 13.08 -13.83
C GLN A 45 3.23 13.66 -12.69
N LEU A 46 3.85 14.49 -11.84
CA LEU A 46 3.14 15.18 -10.77
C LEU A 46 2.17 16.22 -11.35
N VAL A 47 0.88 16.03 -11.11
CA VAL A 47 -0.19 16.98 -11.48
C VAL A 47 -0.41 17.99 -10.36
N ARG A 48 -0.47 17.47 -9.13
CA ARG A 48 -0.75 18.28 -7.93
C ARG A 48 -0.24 17.58 -6.68
N GLU A 49 0.11 18.38 -5.70
CA GLU A 49 0.36 17.92 -4.35
C GLU A 49 -0.53 18.71 -3.40
N LEU A 50 -1.27 18.01 -2.54
CA LEU A 50 -2.13 18.63 -1.54
C LEU A 50 -1.58 18.33 -0.15
N SER A 51 -1.26 19.38 0.59
CA SER A 51 -0.92 19.24 2.00
C SER A 51 -2.15 18.84 2.81
N ARG A 52 -1.95 18.29 3.99
CA ARG A 52 -2.99 17.79 4.87
C ARG A 52 -4.18 18.74 5.06
N ASN A 53 -3.91 20.04 5.23
CA ASN A 53 -4.92 21.09 5.40
C ASN A 53 -5.69 21.42 4.10
N GLN A 54 -5.13 21.07 2.94
CA GLN A 54 -5.77 21.27 1.64
C GLN A 54 -6.66 20.09 1.22
N LEU A 55 -6.58 18.95 1.92
CA LEU A 55 -7.41 17.79 1.61
C LEU A 55 -8.89 17.98 1.99
N GLY A 56 -9.22 18.94 2.84
CA GLY A 56 -10.56 19.29 3.28
C GLY A 56 -10.65 19.43 4.80
N THR A 57 -11.86 19.73 5.30
CA THR A 57 -12.11 19.80 6.74
C THR A 57 -12.39 18.39 7.26
N PRO A 58 -11.52 17.83 8.10
CA PRO A 58 -11.71 16.47 8.61
C PRO A 58 -12.78 16.45 9.71
N THR A 59 -13.57 15.38 9.74
CA THR A 59 -14.57 15.12 10.77
C THR A 59 -14.36 13.73 11.38
N PRO A 60 -14.85 13.46 12.62
CA PRO A 60 -14.87 12.12 13.17
C PRO A 60 -15.77 11.20 12.34
N VAL A 61 -15.24 10.06 11.91
CA VAL A 61 -15.95 9.03 11.14
C VAL A 61 -15.68 7.67 11.75
N SER A 62 -16.75 6.95 12.09
CA SER A 62 -16.66 5.61 12.66
C SER A 62 -16.99 4.56 11.61
N ALA A 63 -16.27 3.46 11.63
CA ALA A 63 -16.49 2.31 10.77
C ALA A 63 -15.93 1.03 11.37
N TRP A 64 -16.56 -0.11 11.05
CA TRP A 64 -15.95 -1.41 11.26
C TRP A 64 -14.71 -1.56 10.40
N ASP A 65 -13.59 -1.88 11.04
CA ASP A 65 -12.33 -2.06 10.32
C ASP A 65 -11.88 -3.53 10.33
N PRO A 66 -11.74 -4.16 9.13
CA PRO A 66 -11.39 -5.57 9.04
C PRO A 66 -9.96 -5.90 9.46
N TYR A 67 -9.03 -4.95 9.45
CA TYR A 67 -7.67 -5.19 9.96
C TYR A 67 -7.62 -5.19 11.48
N TYR A 68 -8.41 -4.31 12.11
CA TYR A 68 -8.50 -4.23 13.57
C TYR A 68 -9.58 -5.14 14.15
N GLN A 69 -10.49 -5.66 13.31
CA GLN A 69 -11.64 -6.49 13.70
C GLN A 69 -12.52 -5.83 14.79
N LYS A 70 -12.67 -4.51 14.69
CA LYS A 70 -13.47 -3.70 15.64
C LYS A 70 -13.93 -2.40 15.00
N GLU A 71 -14.86 -1.71 15.65
CA GLU A 71 -15.19 -0.33 15.31
C GLU A 71 -14.00 0.58 15.61
N LYS A 72 -13.66 1.43 14.63
CA LYS A 72 -12.64 2.46 14.74
C LYS A 72 -13.24 3.81 14.41
N THR A 73 -12.79 4.84 15.11
CA THR A 73 -13.13 6.23 14.81
C THR A 73 -11.88 6.96 14.37
N PHE A 74 -11.94 7.49 13.16
CA PHE A 74 -10.85 8.27 12.58
C PHE A 74 -11.26 9.72 12.38
N LEU A 75 -10.31 10.64 12.48
CA LEU A 75 -10.45 11.99 11.95
C LEU A 75 -10.16 11.93 10.44
N ALA A 76 -11.19 12.13 9.60
CA ALA A 76 -11.11 11.79 8.18
C ALA A 76 -11.84 12.79 7.27
N VAL A 77 -11.45 12.80 6.01
CA VAL A 77 -12.12 13.55 4.93
C VAL A 77 -12.73 12.56 3.92
N PRO A 78 -13.86 12.91 3.28
CA PRO A 78 -14.42 12.10 2.20
C PRO A 78 -13.45 11.98 1.02
N LEU A 79 -13.28 10.78 0.48
CA LEU A 79 -12.30 10.49 -0.57
C LEU A 79 -12.66 11.16 -1.91
N ALA A 80 -13.92 11.08 -2.34
CA ALA A 80 -14.33 11.60 -3.66
C ALA A 80 -14.02 13.10 -3.84
N PRO A 81 -14.33 14.01 -2.89
CA PRO A 81 -13.91 15.41 -2.97
C PRO A 81 -12.39 15.61 -3.03
N VAL A 82 -11.62 14.74 -2.34
CA VAL A 82 -10.13 14.78 -2.38
C VAL A 82 -9.64 14.46 -3.79
N LEU A 83 -10.17 13.40 -4.41
CA LEU A 83 -9.84 13.01 -5.78
C LEU A 83 -10.17 14.10 -6.80
N LEU A 84 -11.39 14.67 -6.73
CA LEU A 84 -11.83 15.73 -7.62
C LEU A 84 -10.96 17.01 -7.49
N ARG A 85 -10.49 17.30 -6.29
CA ARG A 85 -9.57 18.42 -6.05
C ARG A 85 -8.16 18.12 -6.56
N GLY A 86 -7.65 16.91 -6.29
CA GLY A 86 -6.31 16.49 -6.69
C GLY A 86 -6.14 16.41 -8.20
N PHE A 87 -7.16 15.91 -8.89
CA PHE A 87 -7.20 15.76 -10.34
C PHE A 87 -8.05 16.84 -11.05
N ALA A 88 -8.19 18.03 -10.48
CA ALA A 88 -8.98 19.09 -11.08
C ALA A 88 -8.57 19.32 -12.56
N GLY A 89 -9.58 19.29 -13.46
CA GLY A 89 -9.37 19.40 -14.90
C GLY A 89 -9.09 18.07 -15.61
N HIS A 90 -9.13 16.94 -14.91
CA HIS A 90 -8.96 15.60 -15.50
C HIS A 90 -10.23 14.77 -15.33
N GLU A 91 -10.60 14.01 -16.38
CA GLU A 91 -11.69 13.05 -16.31
C GLU A 91 -11.25 11.81 -15.54
N LEU A 92 -11.99 11.47 -14.49
CA LEU A 92 -11.72 10.31 -13.65
C LEU A 92 -12.60 9.11 -14.00
N ARG A 93 -13.88 9.36 -14.36
CA ARG A 93 -14.85 8.29 -14.60
C ARG A 93 -14.39 7.37 -15.74
N GLY A 94 -14.59 6.08 -15.55
CA GLY A 94 -14.18 5.06 -16.52
C GLY A 94 -12.66 4.83 -16.57
N ASN A 95 -11.86 5.57 -15.80
CA ASN A 95 -10.41 5.41 -15.73
C ASN A 95 -9.97 4.56 -14.55
N GLN A 96 -8.69 4.19 -14.54
CA GLN A 96 -8.05 3.48 -13.45
C GLN A 96 -7.17 4.42 -12.65
N LEU A 97 -7.14 4.23 -11.34
CA LEU A 97 -6.23 4.88 -10.41
C LEU A 97 -5.32 3.85 -9.74
N LEU A 98 -4.09 4.23 -9.50
CA LEU A 98 -3.13 3.47 -8.70
C LEU A 98 -2.95 4.16 -7.35
N LEU A 99 -3.33 3.50 -6.27
CA LEU A 99 -3.08 3.95 -4.91
C LEU A 99 -1.68 3.48 -4.49
N ARG A 100 -0.80 4.39 -4.11
CA ARG A 100 0.60 4.09 -3.81
C ARG A 100 0.93 4.42 -2.36
N ALA A 101 1.39 3.41 -1.63
CA ALA A 101 1.84 3.53 -0.26
C ALA A 101 3.37 3.75 -0.19
N LYS A 102 3.82 4.28 0.94
CA LYS A 102 5.24 4.58 1.20
C LYS A 102 6.12 3.32 1.18
N ASP A 103 5.59 2.18 1.60
CA ASP A 103 6.29 0.89 1.62
C ASP A 103 6.38 0.23 0.23
N GLY A 104 5.80 0.86 -0.80
CA GLY A 104 5.75 0.36 -2.18
C GLY A 104 4.51 -0.50 -2.50
N TYR A 105 3.58 -0.67 -1.55
CA TYR A 105 2.28 -1.28 -1.84
C TYR A 105 1.55 -0.43 -2.89
N THR A 106 1.06 -1.07 -3.96
CA THR A 106 0.41 -0.39 -5.08
C THR A 106 -0.90 -1.09 -5.44
N VAL A 107 -2.01 -0.36 -5.39
CA VAL A 107 -3.34 -0.91 -5.66
C VAL A 107 -3.93 -0.28 -6.91
N PRO A 108 -4.09 -1.02 -8.01
CA PRO A 108 -4.93 -0.60 -9.12
C PRO A 108 -6.41 -0.73 -8.75
N ILE A 109 -7.19 0.31 -8.99
CA ILE A 109 -8.61 0.36 -8.68
C ILE A 109 -9.34 1.28 -9.66
N GLY A 110 -10.59 0.95 -10.03
CA GLY A 110 -11.41 1.82 -10.87
C GLY A 110 -11.72 3.14 -10.17
N ALA A 111 -11.60 4.26 -10.90
CA ALA A 111 -11.91 5.56 -10.35
C ALA A 111 -13.38 5.68 -9.94
N ASP A 112 -14.29 5.04 -10.69
CA ASP A 112 -15.72 5.02 -10.35
C ASP A 112 -15.98 4.41 -8.98
N GLN A 113 -15.20 3.39 -8.58
CA GLN A 113 -15.29 2.79 -7.25
C GLN A 113 -14.78 3.76 -6.17
N LEU A 114 -13.67 4.46 -6.38
CA LEU A 114 -13.15 5.44 -5.41
C LEU A 114 -14.03 6.68 -5.29
N LEU A 115 -14.83 6.97 -6.31
CA LEU A 115 -15.80 8.07 -6.31
C LEU A 115 -17.14 7.71 -5.63
N GLN A 116 -17.35 6.43 -5.28
CA GLN A 116 -18.56 6.01 -4.57
C GLN A 116 -18.61 6.61 -3.14
N PRO A 117 -19.81 6.81 -2.59
CA PRO A 117 -19.97 7.14 -1.19
C PRO A 117 -19.35 6.09 -0.26
N GLY A 118 -18.91 6.50 0.92
CA GLY A 118 -18.39 5.60 1.95
C GLY A 118 -16.86 5.47 1.98
N GLY A 119 -16.15 5.96 0.97
CA GLY A 119 -14.68 6.05 0.99
C GLY A 119 -14.20 7.29 1.75
N TYR A 120 -13.25 7.09 2.67
CA TYR A 120 -12.66 8.16 3.50
C TYR A 120 -11.15 8.03 3.59
N LEU A 121 -10.48 9.17 3.69
CA LEU A 121 -9.05 9.26 3.95
C LEU A 121 -8.85 9.71 5.39
N ALA A 122 -8.40 8.79 6.23
CA ALA A 122 -8.07 9.05 7.63
C ALA A 122 -6.76 9.79 7.76
N MET A 123 -6.76 10.78 8.65
CA MET A 123 -5.62 11.62 8.98
C MET A 123 -5.16 11.43 10.42
N ALA A 124 -6.03 10.96 11.32
CA ALA A 124 -5.70 10.61 12.69
C ALA A 124 -6.59 9.48 13.20
N ASP A 125 -6.10 8.71 14.14
CA ASP A 125 -6.81 7.64 14.81
C ASP A 125 -7.35 8.14 16.15
N LEU A 126 -8.64 8.49 16.21
CA LEU A 126 -9.26 8.98 17.44
C LEU A 126 -9.47 7.87 18.48
N SER A 127 -9.61 6.62 18.05
CA SER A 127 -9.74 5.47 18.96
C SER A 127 -8.45 5.18 19.73
N ALA A 128 -7.29 5.57 19.17
CA ALA A 128 -5.99 5.40 19.83
C ALA A 128 -5.50 6.68 20.53
N GLY A 129 -6.32 7.75 20.50
CA GLY A 129 -5.95 9.09 20.94
C GLY A 129 -5.30 9.89 19.81
N ALA A 130 -5.80 11.08 19.52
CA ALA A 130 -5.57 11.89 18.33
C ALA A 130 -4.10 12.08 17.85
N THR A 131 -3.13 11.78 18.71
CA THR A 131 -1.69 11.89 18.43
C THR A 131 -1.01 10.54 18.22
N ARG A 132 -1.75 9.45 18.27
CA ARG A 132 -1.25 8.08 18.09
C ARG A 132 -2.08 7.38 17.05
N TRP A 133 -1.47 6.38 16.41
CA TRP A 133 -2.15 5.42 15.56
C TRP A 133 -1.95 4.04 16.14
N GLU A 134 -3.00 3.25 16.16
CA GLU A 134 -2.88 1.84 16.46
C GLU A 134 -2.19 1.16 15.28
N PRO A 135 -1.10 0.40 15.51
CA PRO A 135 -0.40 -0.27 14.42
C PRO A 135 -1.28 -1.31 13.72
N ILE A 136 -1.04 -1.53 12.43
CA ILE A 136 -1.79 -2.47 11.58
C ILE A 136 -1.00 -3.75 11.35
N GLY A 137 -1.72 -4.88 11.42
CA GLY A 137 -1.26 -6.19 10.99
C GLY A 137 -0.19 -6.81 11.90
N PRO A 138 0.30 -8.01 11.53
CA PRO A 138 1.28 -8.75 12.34
C PRO A 138 2.63 -8.03 12.50
N GLN A 139 2.98 -7.19 11.55
CA GLN A 139 4.23 -6.41 11.55
C GLN A 139 4.13 -5.13 12.36
N GLN A 140 2.99 -4.83 12.96
CA GLN A 140 2.75 -3.61 13.70
C GLN A 140 3.11 -2.35 12.87
N ALA A 141 2.67 -2.33 11.61
CA ALA A 141 2.95 -1.23 10.68
C ALA A 141 2.28 0.06 11.15
N ASP A 142 3.01 1.17 11.07
CA ASP A 142 2.47 2.51 11.29
C ASP A 142 1.59 2.92 10.10
N PRO A 143 0.29 3.21 10.26
CA PRO A 143 -0.58 3.54 9.14
C PRO A 143 -0.36 4.90 8.50
N ARG A 144 0.44 5.77 9.12
CA ARG A 144 0.67 7.15 8.68
C ARG A 144 1.42 7.26 7.35
N PRO A 145 1.21 8.32 6.53
CA PRO A 145 0.48 9.56 6.88
C PRO A 145 -1.03 9.50 6.66
N PHE A 146 -1.51 8.66 5.76
CA PHE A 146 -2.92 8.55 5.41
C PHE A 146 -3.34 7.08 5.32
N TYR A 147 -4.58 6.82 5.75
CA TYR A 147 -5.19 5.50 5.69
C TYR A 147 -6.54 5.59 4.97
N LEU A 148 -6.69 4.85 3.88
CA LEU A 148 -7.97 4.73 3.18
C LEU A 148 -8.84 3.69 3.87
N PHE A 149 -10.08 4.05 4.20
CA PHE A 149 -11.06 3.12 4.76
C PHE A 149 -12.46 3.36 4.19
N TRP A 150 -13.36 2.42 4.45
CA TRP A 150 -14.71 2.41 3.92
C TRP A 150 -15.72 2.21 5.04
N THR A 151 -16.92 2.84 4.91
CA THR A 151 -17.95 2.83 5.96
C THR A 151 -19.14 1.94 5.64
N GLY A 152 -19.36 1.57 4.37
CA GLY A 152 -20.47 0.74 3.93
C GLY A 152 -20.37 -0.70 4.44
N ALA A 153 -21.49 -1.31 4.81
CA ALA A 153 -21.53 -2.70 5.24
C ALA A 153 -21.11 -3.67 4.12
N ASP A 154 -21.41 -3.33 2.88
CA ASP A 154 -21.01 -4.03 1.64
C ASP A 154 -19.56 -3.72 1.21
N GLN A 155 -18.92 -2.73 1.84
CA GLN A 155 -17.57 -2.28 1.55
C GLN A 155 -16.51 -2.87 2.52
N ARG A 156 -16.80 -3.98 3.18
CA ARG A 156 -15.90 -4.60 4.17
C ARG A 156 -14.85 -5.52 3.57
N SER A 157 -15.04 -6.00 2.35
CA SER A 157 -14.09 -6.89 1.69
C SER A 157 -12.80 -6.13 1.34
N LEU A 158 -11.66 -6.61 1.82
CA LEU A 158 -10.34 -6.06 1.49
C LEU A 158 -9.94 -6.30 0.03
N GLU A 159 -10.56 -7.26 -0.63
CA GLU A 159 -10.33 -7.56 -2.03
C GLU A 159 -10.97 -6.52 -2.95
N THR A 160 -12.26 -6.26 -2.73
CA THR A 160 -13.03 -5.31 -3.54
C THR A 160 -12.87 -3.86 -3.05
N HIS A 161 -12.75 -3.65 -1.75
CA HIS A 161 -12.56 -2.32 -1.15
C HIS A 161 -11.24 -2.28 -0.36
N PRO A 162 -10.10 -2.23 -1.07
CA PRO A 162 -8.79 -2.20 -0.44
C PRO A 162 -8.64 -0.99 0.48
N ARG A 163 -7.88 -1.19 1.55
CA ARG A 163 -7.64 -0.19 2.60
C ARG A 163 -6.13 0.05 2.74
N PRO A 164 -5.46 0.66 1.75
CA PRO A 164 -4.05 0.94 1.86
C PRO A 164 -3.78 1.92 3.00
N TRP A 165 -2.83 1.58 3.84
CA TRP A 165 -2.21 2.49 4.79
C TRP A 165 -0.92 3.08 4.22
N GLN A 166 -0.33 4.07 4.89
CA GLN A 166 0.85 4.78 4.41
C GLN A 166 0.66 5.40 3.02
N LEU A 167 -0.57 5.73 2.65
CA LEU A 167 -0.86 6.29 1.34
C LEU A 167 -0.12 7.63 1.16
N VAL A 168 0.64 7.74 0.07
CA VAL A 168 1.45 8.93 -0.25
C VAL A 168 1.16 9.49 -1.64
N ALA A 169 0.60 8.67 -2.54
CA ALA A 169 0.24 9.14 -3.87
C ALA A 169 -0.97 8.39 -4.45
N ILE A 170 -1.71 9.10 -5.31
CA ILE A 170 -2.75 8.55 -6.15
C ILE A 170 -2.41 8.92 -7.59
N GLU A 171 -2.34 7.94 -8.48
CA GLU A 171 -1.91 8.13 -9.85
C GLU A 171 -3.03 7.77 -10.83
N LEU A 172 -3.40 8.70 -11.70
CA LEU A 172 -4.29 8.46 -12.83
C LEU A 172 -3.47 7.81 -13.94
N SER A 173 -3.57 6.51 -14.06
CA SER A 173 -2.85 5.72 -15.05
C SER A 173 -3.44 4.32 -15.15
N ARG A 174 -3.45 3.76 -16.34
CA ARG A 174 -3.75 2.34 -16.52
C ARG A 174 -2.52 1.53 -16.14
N ILE A 175 -2.75 0.34 -15.60
CA ILE A 175 -1.67 -0.55 -15.16
C ILE A 175 -0.75 -0.91 -16.34
N GLU A 176 -1.32 -1.11 -17.51
CA GLU A 176 -0.58 -1.46 -18.73
C GLU A 176 0.30 -0.31 -19.24
N GLN A 177 -0.11 0.92 -19.02
CA GLN A 177 0.65 2.11 -19.37
C GLN A 177 1.75 2.40 -18.34
N ARG A 178 1.43 2.18 -17.07
CA ARG A 178 2.38 2.43 -15.97
C ARG A 178 3.45 1.37 -15.86
N PHE A 179 3.13 0.14 -16.25
CA PHE A 179 3.98 -1.03 -16.13
C PHE A 179 4.03 -1.80 -17.46
N PRO A 180 4.70 -1.25 -18.51
CA PRO A 180 4.70 -1.87 -19.84
C PRO A 180 5.42 -3.23 -19.89
N HIS A 181 6.36 -3.47 -18.98
CA HIS A 181 7.15 -4.70 -18.98
C HIS A 181 6.48 -5.87 -18.24
N ILE A 182 5.27 -5.67 -17.66
CA ILE A 182 4.47 -6.80 -17.14
C ILE A 182 3.62 -7.46 -18.22
N LEU A 183 3.54 -6.88 -19.42
CA LEU A 183 2.68 -7.40 -20.48
C LEU A 183 3.28 -8.66 -21.09
N PRO A 184 2.48 -9.72 -21.37
CA PRO A 184 2.91 -10.89 -22.15
C PRO A 184 2.91 -10.57 -23.64
N SER A 185 3.62 -9.50 -24.01
CA SER A 185 3.66 -8.96 -25.38
C SER A 185 4.12 -9.99 -26.38
N GLY A 186 3.54 -9.93 -27.60
CA GLY A 186 3.85 -10.85 -28.70
C GLY A 186 3.07 -12.17 -28.63
N LEU A 187 2.24 -12.41 -27.61
CA LEU A 187 1.31 -13.54 -27.58
C LEU A 187 -0.04 -13.13 -28.20
N PRO A 188 -0.77 -14.10 -28.80
CA PRO A 188 -2.14 -13.90 -29.24
C PRO A 188 -3.02 -13.36 -28.08
N THR A 189 -4.03 -12.55 -28.40
CA THR A 189 -4.89 -11.93 -27.38
C THR A 189 -5.77 -12.91 -26.62
N ASP A 190 -5.97 -14.10 -27.14
CA ASP A 190 -6.70 -15.23 -26.55
C ASP A 190 -5.78 -16.17 -25.75
N ASP A 191 -4.46 -15.92 -25.72
CA ASP A 191 -3.52 -16.73 -24.93
C ASP A 191 -3.87 -16.64 -23.43
N PRO A 192 -3.86 -17.77 -22.68
CA PRO A 192 -4.16 -17.80 -21.26
C PRO A 192 -3.31 -16.85 -20.40
N ALA A 193 -2.10 -16.48 -20.85
CA ALA A 193 -1.24 -15.54 -20.16
C ALA A 193 -1.89 -14.15 -19.99
N TRP A 194 -2.74 -13.71 -20.91
CA TRP A 194 -3.47 -12.45 -20.78
C TRP A 194 -4.53 -12.51 -19.66
N GLN A 195 -5.19 -13.66 -19.50
CA GLN A 195 -6.06 -13.87 -18.32
C GLN A 195 -5.23 -13.91 -17.04
N GLY A 196 -4.07 -14.56 -17.08
CA GLY A 196 -3.14 -14.60 -15.95
C GLY A 196 -2.62 -13.22 -15.56
N LEU A 197 -2.34 -12.35 -16.52
CA LEU A 197 -2.03 -10.94 -16.25
C LEU A 197 -3.18 -10.24 -15.50
N ARG A 198 -4.45 -10.48 -15.89
CA ARG A 198 -5.61 -9.90 -15.18
C ARG A 198 -5.69 -10.37 -13.73
N VAL A 199 -5.45 -11.66 -13.47
CA VAL A 199 -5.39 -12.21 -12.11
C VAL A 199 -4.23 -11.61 -11.32
N PHE A 200 -3.03 -11.53 -11.94
CA PHE A 200 -1.86 -10.89 -11.34
C PHE A 200 -2.14 -9.43 -10.97
N ALA A 201 -2.70 -8.67 -11.89
CA ALA A 201 -3.06 -7.26 -11.69
C ALA A 201 -4.11 -7.06 -10.58
N ALA A 202 -5.07 -7.97 -10.46
CA ALA A 202 -6.11 -7.88 -9.43
C ALA A 202 -5.59 -8.25 -8.03
N SER A 203 -4.75 -9.28 -7.91
CA SER A 203 -4.47 -9.91 -6.62
C SER A 203 -3.00 -9.85 -6.20
N CYS A 204 -2.04 -9.84 -7.12
CA CYS A 204 -0.62 -10.05 -6.83
C CYS A 204 0.23 -8.78 -6.91
N ILE A 205 -0.05 -7.90 -7.89
CA ILE A 205 0.75 -6.70 -8.17
C ILE A 205 0.81 -5.72 -7.00
N ARG A 206 -0.18 -5.80 -6.10
CA ARG A 206 -0.21 -4.96 -4.88
C ARG A 206 1.05 -5.11 -4.04
N CYS A 207 1.58 -6.32 -4.00
CA CYS A 207 2.74 -6.68 -3.19
C CYS A 207 3.95 -7.08 -4.02
N HIS A 208 3.75 -7.70 -5.17
CA HIS A 208 4.81 -8.26 -6.03
C HIS A 208 5.06 -7.41 -7.26
N ALA A 209 6.33 -7.38 -7.68
CA ALA A 209 6.71 -6.89 -8.99
C ALA A 209 6.81 -8.04 -10.00
N MET A 210 6.73 -7.68 -11.28
CA MET A 210 7.10 -8.46 -12.44
C MET A 210 8.04 -7.58 -13.27
N ASN A 211 9.27 -7.99 -13.48
CA ASN A 211 10.27 -7.19 -14.20
C ASN A 211 10.53 -5.80 -13.55
N ARG A 212 10.63 -5.76 -12.22
CA ARG A 212 10.80 -4.55 -11.39
C ARG A 212 9.60 -3.59 -11.41
N GLU A 213 8.52 -3.95 -12.08
CA GLU A 213 7.30 -3.16 -12.15
C GLU A 213 6.19 -3.76 -11.29
N GLY A 214 5.60 -2.94 -10.40
CA GLY A 214 4.57 -3.35 -9.45
C GLY A 214 4.89 -3.03 -8.00
N GLY A 215 4.32 -3.80 -7.07
CA GLY A 215 4.54 -3.68 -5.64
C GLY A 215 5.92 -4.17 -5.20
N ARG A 216 6.38 -3.65 -4.05
CA ARG A 216 7.72 -3.96 -3.51
C ARG A 216 7.68 -4.59 -2.11
N VAL A 217 6.51 -4.98 -1.64
CA VAL A 217 6.33 -5.64 -0.33
C VAL A 217 6.80 -7.09 -0.39
N GLY A 218 6.53 -7.77 -1.51
CA GLY A 218 7.03 -9.11 -1.82
C GLY A 218 8.15 -9.07 -2.85
N PRO A 219 8.80 -10.22 -3.12
CA PRO A 219 9.83 -10.31 -4.14
C PRO A 219 9.27 -10.09 -5.56
N ASP A 220 10.16 -9.69 -6.48
CA ASP A 220 9.90 -9.77 -7.91
C ASP A 220 9.71 -11.23 -8.32
N LEU A 221 8.73 -11.51 -9.20
CA LEU A 221 8.38 -12.87 -9.59
C LEU A 221 9.03 -13.32 -10.91
N ASN A 222 9.85 -12.46 -11.55
CA ASN A 222 10.49 -12.78 -12.82
C ASN A 222 12.00 -12.51 -12.87
N VAL A 223 12.51 -11.52 -12.17
CA VAL A 223 13.93 -11.16 -12.21
C VAL A 223 14.56 -11.19 -10.82
N PRO A 224 15.84 -11.60 -10.70
CA PRO A 224 16.72 -12.12 -11.77
C PRO A 224 16.32 -13.50 -12.31
N MET A 225 15.58 -14.29 -11.52
CA MET A 225 15.02 -15.61 -11.90
C MET A 225 13.51 -15.62 -11.70
N SER A 226 12.79 -16.14 -12.71
CA SER A 226 11.35 -16.32 -12.59
C SER A 226 11.00 -17.34 -11.51
N ILE A 227 9.90 -17.09 -10.79
CA ILE A 227 9.39 -18.02 -9.76
C ILE A 227 9.22 -19.43 -10.30
N VAL A 228 8.88 -19.61 -11.57
CA VAL A 228 8.73 -20.91 -12.23
C VAL A 228 10.05 -21.50 -12.75
N GLU A 229 11.19 -20.83 -12.59
CA GLU A 229 12.52 -21.38 -12.87
C GLU A 229 13.11 -22.12 -11.67
N TYR A 230 12.80 -21.67 -10.44
CA TYR A 230 13.40 -22.24 -9.23
C TYR A 230 12.38 -22.90 -8.28
N ARG A 231 11.09 -22.83 -8.59
CA ARG A 231 10.04 -23.52 -7.82
C ARG A 231 9.21 -24.43 -8.72
N PRO A 232 8.91 -25.64 -8.27
CA PRO A 232 7.95 -26.50 -8.96
C PRO A 232 6.59 -25.82 -9.08
N VAL A 233 5.96 -25.91 -10.25
CA VAL A 233 4.69 -25.23 -10.55
C VAL A 233 3.59 -25.59 -9.56
N ASP A 234 3.49 -26.87 -9.16
CA ASP A 234 2.51 -27.34 -8.16
C ASP A 234 2.76 -26.72 -6.78
N GLN A 235 4.03 -26.50 -6.42
CA GLN A 235 4.37 -25.82 -5.18
C GLN A 235 3.97 -24.33 -5.22
N VAL A 236 4.19 -23.66 -6.36
CA VAL A 236 3.76 -22.27 -6.55
C VAL A 236 2.24 -22.17 -6.41
N ARG A 237 1.49 -23.07 -7.06
CA ARG A 237 0.03 -23.15 -6.95
C ARG A 237 -0.43 -23.29 -5.50
N GLN A 238 0.10 -24.25 -4.78
CA GLN A 238 -0.28 -24.51 -3.38
C GLN A 238 0.12 -23.35 -2.46
N TYR A 239 1.28 -22.73 -2.71
CA TYR A 239 1.75 -21.58 -1.95
C TYR A 239 0.85 -20.37 -2.11
N ILE A 240 0.34 -20.11 -3.32
CA ILE A 240 -0.61 -19.00 -3.56
C ILE A 240 -1.91 -19.23 -2.76
N VAL A 241 -2.44 -20.44 -2.75
CA VAL A 241 -3.69 -20.77 -2.07
C VAL A 241 -3.55 -20.66 -0.55
N ASP A 242 -2.46 -21.20 0.00
CA ASP A 242 -2.20 -21.21 1.44
C ASP A 242 -0.69 -21.18 1.74
N PRO A 243 -0.08 -19.98 1.83
CA PRO A 243 1.35 -19.83 2.10
C PRO A 243 1.77 -20.38 3.46
N ARG A 244 0.87 -20.38 4.45
CA ARG A 244 1.17 -20.79 5.83
C ARG A 244 1.49 -22.28 5.96
N ARG A 245 1.07 -23.08 4.99
CA ARG A 245 1.45 -24.52 4.93
C ARG A 245 2.95 -24.72 4.70
N PHE A 246 3.64 -23.73 4.15
CA PHE A 246 5.06 -23.83 3.78
C PHE A 246 5.97 -23.06 4.73
N ARG A 247 5.52 -21.88 5.15
CA ARG A 247 6.29 -21.03 6.07
C ARG A 247 5.41 -19.95 6.69
N TYR A 248 5.81 -19.47 7.85
CA TYR A 248 5.26 -18.23 8.38
C TYR A 248 5.77 -17.04 7.56
N GLY A 249 4.87 -16.19 7.17
CA GLY A 249 5.16 -15.01 6.35
C GLY A 249 3.94 -14.11 6.25
N ASN A 250 4.11 -12.98 5.55
CA ASN A 250 3.08 -11.95 5.45
C ASN A 250 2.23 -12.06 4.17
N MET A 251 2.59 -12.96 3.27
CA MET A 251 1.76 -13.20 2.08
C MET A 251 0.39 -13.73 2.53
N PRO A 252 -0.72 -13.06 2.18
CA PRO A 252 -2.06 -13.55 2.47
C PRO A 252 -2.34 -14.81 1.65
N ALA A 253 -3.23 -15.65 2.17
CA ALA A 253 -3.80 -16.75 1.41
C ALA A 253 -4.81 -16.24 0.38
N HIS A 254 -4.88 -16.90 -0.78
CA HIS A 254 -5.82 -16.58 -1.86
C HIS A 254 -6.77 -17.75 -2.16
N PRO A 255 -7.58 -18.20 -1.17
CA PRO A 255 -8.47 -19.37 -1.34
C PRO A 255 -9.63 -19.10 -2.30
N HIS A 256 -9.89 -17.85 -2.65
CA HIS A 256 -10.93 -17.43 -3.59
C HIS A 256 -10.55 -17.65 -5.06
N LEU A 257 -9.26 -17.84 -5.37
CA LEU A 257 -8.82 -18.11 -6.74
C LEU A 257 -9.23 -19.53 -7.15
N ARG A 258 -9.99 -19.61 -8.23
CA ARG A 258 -10.42 -20.89 -8.82
C ARG A 258 -9.25 -21.57 -9.52
N SER A 259 -9.36 -22.86 -9.80
CA SER A 259 -8.33 -23.59 -10.54
C SER A 259 -7.97 -22.93 -11.88
N ALA A 260 -8.97 -22.47 -12.62
CA ALA A 260 -8.75 -21.79 -13.90
C ALA A 260 -7.98 -20.44 -13.74
N ASP A 261 -8.19 -19.72 -12.64
CA ASP A 261 -7.45 -18.48 -12.35
C ASP A 261 -5.98 -18.80 -12.03
N LEU A 262 -5.73 -19.87 -11.28
CA LEU A 262 -4.38 -20.35 -10.98
C LEU A 262 -3.67 -20.90 -12.23
N ASP A 263 -4.38 -21.62 -13.11
CA ASP A 263 -3.84 -22.12 -14.38
C ASP A 263 -3.41 -20.96 -15.27
N ALA A 264 -4.26 -19.96 -15.41
CA ALA A 264 -3.97 -18.74 -16.17
C ALA A 264 -2.78 -17.96 -15.57
N LEU A 265 -2.72 -17.82 -14.25
CA LEU A 265 -1.61 -17.16 -13.56
C LEU A 265 -0.27 -17.87 -13.80
N LEU A 266 -0.26 -19.21 -13.75
CA LEU A 266 0.94 -20.01 -14.03
C LEU A 266 1.35 -19.92 -15.50
N ALA A 267 0.39 -19.88 -16.44
CA ALA A 267 0.66 -19.61 -17.85
C ALA A 267 1.30 -18.23 -18.05
N TYR A 268 0.82 -17.22 -17.31
CA TYR A 268 1.41 -15.89 -17.31
C TYR A 268 2.86 -15.90 -16.79
N PHE A 269 3.16 -16.55 -15.67
CA PHE A 269 4.52 -16.66 -15.17
C PHE A 269 5.44 -17.40 -16.15
N ALA A 270 4.94 -18.44 -16.79
CA ALA A 270 5.68 -19.17 -17.82
C ALA A 270 5.97 -18.31 -19.06
N ALA A 271 5.00 -17.49 -19.49
CA ALA A 271 5.17 -16.54 -20.58
C ALA A 271 6.19 -15.43 -20.24
N MET A 272 6.13 -14.91 -19.02
CA MET A 272 7.02 -13.84 -18.57
C MET A 272 8.46 -14.32 -18.34
N LYS A 273 8.68 -15.59 -18.04
CA LYS A 273 10.02 -16.19 -17.91
C LYS A 273 10.95 -15.87 -19.08
N THR A 274 10.42 -15.83 -20.28
CA THR A 274 11.18 -15.50 -21.52
C THR A 274 11.12 -14.02 -21.89
N ARG A 275 10.46 -13.18 -21.08
CA ARG A 275 10.25 -11.74 -21.28
C ARG A 275 10.84 -10.93 -20.14
N LYS A 276 12.05 -11.32 -19.72
CA LYS A 276 12.75 -10.63 -18.63
C LYS A 276 13.15 -9.23 -19.03
N PHE A 277 12.87 -8.29 -18.15
CA PHE A 277 13.36 -6.92 -18.24
C PHE A 277 13.89 -6.52 -16.84
N ASP A 278 15.20 -6.30 -16.74
CA ASP A 278 15.85 -5.84 -15.51
C ASP A 278 16.79 -4.68 -15.86
N PRO A 279 16.40 -3.42 -15.54
CA PRO A 279 17.24 -2.26 -15.84
C PRO A 279 18.56 -2.27 -15.08
N GLU A 280 18.64 -2.98 -13.93
CA GLU A 280 19.88 -3.09 -13.15
C GLU A 280 20.88 -4.04 -13.82
N SER A 281 20.43 -5.03 -14.57
CA SER A 281 21.32 -5.96 -15.28
C SER A 281 22.10 -5.29 -16.42
N ALA A 282 21.58 -4.19 -16.98
CA ALA A 282 22.26 -3.41 -18.01
C ALA A 282 23.48 -2.63 -17.47
N HIS A 283 23.60 -2.45 -16.17
CA HIS A 283 24.70 -1.76 -15.52
C HIS A 283 25.75 -2.71 -14.89
N ALA A 284 25.51 -4.03 -14.95
CA ALA A 284 26.40 -5.05 -14.44
C ALA A 284 27.30 -5.65 -15.53
N THR A 285 27.86 -4.80 -16.41
CA THR A 285 28.98 -5.22 -17.28
C THR A 285 30.26 -5.01 -16.50
N PRO A 286 31.13 -6.03 -16.38
CA PRO A 286 32.34 -5.99 -15.56
C PRO A 286 33.39 -5.01 -16.09
#